data_907ae4e3990775036f7f6f9ec6670bf3
#
_entry.id   907ae4e3990775036f7f6f9ec6670bf3
#
_cell.length_a   1.000
_cell.length_b   1.000
_cell.length_c   1.000
_cell.angle_alpha   90.00
_cell.angle_beta   90.00
_cell.angle_gamma   90.00
#
_symmetry.space_group_name_H-M   'P 1'
#
loop_
_entity.id
_entity.type
_entity.pdbx_description
1 polymer ?
#
loop_
_entity_poly.entity_id
_entity_poly.type
_entity_poly.pdbx_seq_one_letter_code
_entity_poly.pdbx_strand_id
1 'polypeptide(L)'
;LRKAGYQYVMTNSGDARGIDVALVYSPMSFALINHISFRLPSSPDMRATRDILYVSGVISHGDTLHVYVVHAPSRVGGERQSRPHRMVMAATLCTAIDSLRDISPEANIIVAGDFNDYATDSAVVKICRDARLMNISAHAYGQNGAKATYRYKGEWGSLDQILLSSNLTALVESCRINDAPFLLEEDKKYGGVLPRR
;
A
#
# COMPACT_ATOMS: atom_id res chain seq x y z
N LEU A 1 3.39 -15.09 14.54
CA LEU A 1 3.84 -15.24 13.14
C LEU A 1 4.83 -16.40 13.02
N ARG A 2 5.99 -16.39 13.70
CA ARG A 2 7.01 -17.44 13.59
C ARG A 2 6.49 -18.84 13.92
N LYS A 3 5.64 -18.99 14.96
CA LYS A 3 5.02 -20.29 15.29
C LYS A 3 4.06 -20.81 14.21
N ALA A 4 3.55 -19.93 13.36
CA ALA A 4 2.70 -20.28 12.21
C ALA A 4 3.48 -20.40 10.90
N GLY A 5 4.83 -20.42 10.93
CA GLY A 5 5.68 -20.59 9.76
C GLY A 5 5.86 -19.33 8.91
N TYR A 6 5.33 -18.16 9.33
CA TYR A 6 5.51 -16.90 8.60
C TYR A 6 6.79 -16.18 8.97
N GLN A 7 7.37 -15.51 7.99
CA GLN A 7 8.50 -14.60 8.13
C GLN A 7 8.07 -13.16 7.78
N TYR A 8 8.93 -12.19 8.06
CA TYR A 8 8.70 -10.80 7.69
C TYR A 8 10.00 -10.08 7.37
N VAL A 9 9.90 -9.05 6.54
CA VAL A 9 10.89 -7.99 6.35
C VAL A 9 10.23 -6.66 6.68
N MET A 10 11.00 -5.71 7.20
CA MET A 10 10.49 -4.45 7.74
C MET A 10 11.50 -3.34 7.49
N THR A 11 11.01 -2.11 7.30
CA THR A 11 11.86 -0.90 7.30
C THR A 11 12.38 -0.59 8.71
N ASN A 12 13.34 0.32 8.76
CA ASN A 12 13.74 1.04 9.97
C ASN A 12 13.76 2.53 9.61
N SER A 13 12.58 3.09 9.57
CA SER A 13 12.31 4.44 9.07
C SER A 13 12.70 5.51 10.09
N GLY A 14 12.87 6.75 9.62
CA GLY A 14 13.09 7.90 10.47
C GLY A 14 11.81 8.51 11.09
N ASP A 15 10.66 7.84 11.03
CA ASP A 15 9.41 8.36 11.62
C ASP A 15 9.54 8.48 13.14
N ALA A 16 9.35 9.69 13.67
CA ALA A 16 9.54 10.00 15.10
C ALA A 16 8.58 9.23 16.04
N ARG A 17 7.53 8.61 15.50
CA ARG A 17 6.57 7.78 16.26
C ARG A 17 6.99 6.31 16.26
N GLY A 18 8.09 5.94 15.59
CA GLY A 18 8.55 4.56 15.45
C GLY A 18 7.64 3.69 14.56
N ILE A 19 6.93 4.31 13.60
CA ILE A 19 6.06 3.59 12.67
C ILE A 19 6.88 3.16 11.46
N ASP A 20 6.80 1.87 11.14
CA ASP A 20 7.42 1.25 10.00
C ASP A 20 6.41 0.54 9.10
N VAL A 21 6.86 0.09 7.94
CA VAL A 21 6.11 -0.80 7.05
C VAL A 21 6.77 -2.17 7.00
N ALA A 22 5.98 -3.21 6.82
CA ALA A 22 6.48 -4.57 6.78
C ALA A 22 5.72 -5.41 5.75
N LEU A 23 6.40 -6.39 5.17
CA LEU A 23 5.81 -7.47 4.41
C LEU A 23 5.93 -8.76 5.23
N VAL A 24 4.79 -9.39 5.51
CA VAL A 24 4.70 -10.73 6.11
C VAL A 24 4.47 -11.74 4.99
N TYR A 25 5.22 -12.80 4.95
CA TYR A 25 5.15 -13.81 3.89
C TYR A 25 5.34 -15.23 4.42
N SER A 26 4.83 -16.20 3.67
CA SER A 26 5.11 -17.62 3.87
C SER A 26 6.31 -18.04 3.01
N PRO A 27 7.40 -18.55 3.59
CA PRO A 27 8.55 -19.05 2.80
C PRO A 27 8.19 -20.23 1.89
N MET A 28 7.07 -20.89 2.15
CA MET A 28 6.56 -21.99 1.33
C MET A 28 6.01 -21.51 -0.01
N SER A 29 5.55 -20.27 -0.10
CA SER A 29 4.94 -19.69 -1.31
C SER A 29 5.67 -18.48 -1.86
N PHE A 30 6.62 -17.92 -1.12
CA PHE A 30 7.43 -16.77 -1.53
C PHE A 30 8.86 -16.91 -0.99
N ALA A 31 9.78 -17.31 -1.86
CA ALA A 31 11.21 -17.41 -1.54
C ALA A 31 11.86 -16.02 -1.68
N LEU A 32 12.15 -15.39 -0.55
CA LEU A 32 12.76 -14.04 -0.50
C LEU A 32 14.11 -14.02 -1.25
N ILE A 33 14.27 -13.08 -2.19
CA ILE A 33 15.54 -12.79 -2.88
C ILE A 33 16.23 -11.59 -2.23
N ASN A 34 15.53 -10.44 -2.15
CA ASN A 34 16.12 -9.20 -1.69
C ASN A 34 15.05 -8.27 -1.09
N HIS A 35 15.48 -7.29 -0.28
CA HIS A 35 14.64 -6.18 0.16
C HIS A 35 15.46 -4.90 0.32
N ILE A 36 14.84 -3.76 0.06
CA ILE A 36 15.44 -2.43 0.11
C ILE A 36 14.45 -1.47 0.76
N SER A 37 14.94 -0.57 1.62
CA SER A 37 14.17 0.57 2.14
C SER A 37 14.55 1.83 1.37
N PHE A 38 13.59 2.42 0.65
CA PHE A 38 13.78 3.71 -0.01
C PHE A 38 13.35 4.82 0.94
N ARG A 39 14.33 5.56 1.44
CA ARG A 39 14.09 6.70 2.32
C ARG A 39 13.47 7.85 1.54
N LEU A 40 12.43 8.45 2.09
CA LEU A 40 11.85 9.65 1.52
C LEU A 40 12.71 10.87 1.84
N PRO A 41 12.93 11.79 0.86
CA PRO A 41 13.58 13.04 1.12
C PRO A 41 12.86 13.81 2.23
N SER A 42 13.62 14.35 3.18
CA SER A 42 13.10 15.25 4.21
C SER A 42 13.33 16.70 3.79
N SER A 43 12.44 17.60 4.23
CA SER A 43 12.57 19.04 4.06
C SER A 43 12.13 19.74 5.34
N PRO A 44 12.40 21.05 5.52
CA PRO A 44 11.90 21.79 6.68
C PRO A 44 10.40 21.67 6.90
N ASP A 45 9.63 21.53 5.80
CA ASP A 45 8.17 21.42 5.82
C ASP A 45 7.67 19.97 5.87
N MET A 46 8.56 18.97 5.71
CA MET A 46 8.23 17.57 5.74
C MET A 46 9.08 16.82 6.78
N ARG A 47 8.45 16.45 7.89
CA ARG A 47 9.09 15.61 8.91
C ARG A 47 9.50 14.26 8.32
N ALA A 48 10.53 13.65 8.89
CA ALA A 48 10.88 12.27 8.57
C ALA A 48 9.65 11.37 8.73
N THR A 49 9.46 10.49 7.78
CA THR A 49 8.28 9.61 7.67
C THR A 49 8.72 8.19 7.34
N ARG A 50 7.75 7.30 7.09
CA ARG A 50 8.02 5.91 6.75
C ARG A 50 8.71 5.80 5.40
N ASP A 51 9.70 4.93 5.34
CA ASP A 51 10.37 4.56 4.09
C ASP A 51 9.43 3.68 3.24
N ILE A 52 9.67 3.61 1.93
CA ILE A 52 9.02 2.63 1.06
C ILE A 52 9.79 1.33 1.17
N LEU A 53 9.13 0.23 1.51
CA LEU A 53 9.73 -1.09 1.52
C LEU A 53 9.57 -1.74 0.16
N TYR A 54 10.67 -2.10 -0.48
CA TYR A 54 10.71 -2.98 -1.63
C TYR A 54 11.13 -4.38 -1.20
N VAL A 55 10.46 -5.39 -1.73
CA VAL A 55 10.77 -6.82 -1.51
C VAL A 55 10.65 -7.55 -2.84
N SER A 56 11.64 -8.37 -3.16
CA SER A 56 11.55 -9.31 -4.29
C SER A 56 11.68 -10.76 -3.81
N GLY A 57 10.96 -11.65 -4.46
CA GLY A 57 11.01 -13.07 -4.16
C GLY A 57 10.39 -13.91 -5.28
N VAL A 58 10.74 -15.19 -5.30
CA VAL A 58 10.19 -16.17 -6.24
C VAL A 58 8.91 -16.77 -5.64
N ILE A 59 7.83 -16.76 -6.40
CA ILE A 59 6.57 -17.44 -6.06
C ILE A 59 6.57 -18.91 -6.54
N SER A 60 5.61 -19.68 -6.09
CA SER A 60 5.54 -21.14 -6.31
C SER A 60 5.62 -21.59 -7.78
N HIS A 61 5.26 -20.70 -8.73
CA HIS A 61 5.30 -20.99 -10.17
C HIS A 61 6.66 -20.63 -10.83
N GLY A 62 7.63 -20.16 -10.05
CA GLY A 62 8.96 -19.79 -10.53
C GLY A 62 9.12 -18.34 -10.95
N ASP A 63 8.04 -17.56 -11.03
CA ASP A 63 8.10 -16.15 -11.39
C ASP A 63 8.63 -15.29 -10.23
N THR A 64 9.38 -14.25 -10.57
CA THR A 64 9.76 -13.21 -9.59
C THR A 64 8.66 -12.21 -9.42
N LEU A 65 8.28 -11.98 -8.17
CA LEU A 65 7.33 -10.94 -7.76
C LEU A 65 8.09 -9.82 -7.05
N HIS A 66 7.76 -8.57 -7.41
CA HIS A 66 8.30 -7.34 -6.85
C HIS A 66 7.20 -6.60 -6.09
N VAL A 67 7.33 -6.49 -4.77
CA VAL A 67 6.33 -5.89 -3.89
C VAL A 67 6.88 -4.61 -3.30
N TYR A 68 6.16 -3.50 -3.46
CA TYR A 68 6.41 -2.25 -2.77
C TYR A 68 5.31 -2.05 -1.71
N VAL A 69 5.73 -1.87 -0.46
CA VAL A 69 4.81 -1.57 0.65
C VAL A 69 4.99 -0.10 1.03
N VAL A 70 3.87 0.62 1.08
CA VAL A 70 3.85 2.06 1.36
C VAL A 70 2.95 2.39 2.54
N HIS A 71 3.34 3.41 3.31
CA HIS A 71 2.47 4.12 4.22
C HIS A 71 2.76 5.61 4.07
N ALA A 72 2.01 6.24 3.20
CA ALA A 72 2.21 7.62 2.79
C ALA A 72 2.03 8.63 3.94
N PRO A 73 2.59 9.83 3.83
CA PRO A 73 2.33 10.92 4.77
C PRO A 73 0.83 11.18 4.93
N SER A 74 0.40 11.33 6.19
CA SER A 74 -1.01 11.46 6.53
C SER A 74 -1.62 12.79 6.07
N ARG A 75 -2.96 12.88 6.08
CA ARG A 75 -3.73 14.09 5.73
C ARG A 75 -3.82 15.11 6.88
N VAL A 76 -3.02 14.95 7.95
CA VAL A 76 -2.99 15.87 9.09
C VAL A 76 -2.62 17.29 8.62
N GLY A 77 -3.35 18.28 9.11
CA GLY A 77 -3.24 19.67 8.65
C GLY A 77 -4.10 19.98 7.42
N GLY A 78 -4.78 18.99 6.87
CA GLY A 78 -5.63 19.11 5.69
C GLY A 78 -4.99 18.54 4.43
N GLU A 79 -5.82 18.11 3.51
CA GLU A 79 -5.40 17.45 2.27
C GLU A 79 -4.48 18.35 1.43
N ARG A 80 -4.85 19.62 1.27
CA ARG A 80 -4.10 20.59 0.45
C ARG A 80 -2.67 20.83 0.98
N GLN A 81 -2.50 20.92 2.31
CA GLN A 81 -1.17 21.13 2.91
C GLN A 81 -0.30 19.88 2.87
N SER A 82 -0.89 18.71 3.07
CA SER A 82 -0.17 17.44 3.13
C SER A 82 0.08 16.79 1.77
N ARG A 83 -0.65 17.20 0.71
CA ARG A 83 -0.51 16.67 -0.66
C ARG A 83 0.93 16.71 -1.19
N PRO A 84 1.71 17.79 -1.05
CA PRO A 84 3.09 17.81 -1.53
C PRO A 84 3.94 16.67 -0.97
N HIS A 85 3.74 16.29 0.29
CA HIS A 85 4.48 15.20 0.93
C HIS A 85 4.14 13.83 0.30
N ARG A 86 2.86 13.58 -0.01
CA ARG A 86 2.45 12.36 -0.72
C ARG A 86 2.95 12.36 -2.16
N MET A 87 3.05 13.53 -2.80
CA MET A 87 3.66 13.65 -4.13
C MET A 87 5.14 13.33 -4.14
N VAL A 88 5.89 13.67 -3.07
CA VAL A 88 7.30 13.25 -2.89
C VAL A 88 7.38 11.73 -2.79
N MET A 89 6.53 11.09 -1.98
CA MET A 89 6.46 9.63 -1.90
C MET A 89 6.16 9.01 -3.27
N ALA A 90 5.17 9.54 -3.99
CA ALA A 90 4.80 9.06 -5.32
C ALA A 90 5.96 9.18 -6.32
N ALA A 91 6.71 10.30 -6.31
CA ALA A 91 7.87 10.49 -7.16
C ALA A 91 8.99 9.50 -6.83
N THR A 92 9.31 9.30 -5.54
CA THR A 92 10.31 8.32 -5.10
C THR A 92 9.94 6.91 -5.53
N LEU A 93 8.67 6.52 -5.37
CA LEU A 93 8.16 5.21 -5.79
C LEU A 93 8.27 5.03 -7.32
N CYS A 94 7.86 6.02 -8.10
CA CYS A 94 7.98 5.96 -9.57
C CYS A 94 9.43 5.78 -10.00
N THR A 95 10.37 6.55 -9.43
CA THR A 95 11.81 6.41 -9.74
C THR A 95 12.33 5.00 -9.38
N ALA A 96 11.92 4.43 -8.25
CA ALA A 96 12.31 3.08 -7.86
C ALA A 96 11.76 2.01 -8.83
N ILE A 97 10.53 2.18 -9.29
CA ILE A 97 9.90 1.28 -10.27
C ILE A 97 10.55 1.43 -11.65
N ASP A 98 10.87 2.64 -12.08
CA ASP A 98 11.56 2.88 -13.36
C ASP A 98 12.93 2.22 -13.35
N SER A 99 13.72 2.36 -12.27
CA SER A 99 15.02 1.69 -12.12
C SER A 99 14.90 0.16 -12.14
N LEU A 100 13.82 -0.41 -11.59
CA LEU A 100 13.54 -1.83 -11.71
C LEU A 100 13.26 -2.23 -13.17
N ARG A 101 12.45 -1.44 -13.88
CA ARG A 101 12.08 -1.73 -15.27
C ARG A 101 13.21 -1.54 -16.27
N ASP A 102 14.19 -0.72 -15.97
CA ASP A 102 15.43 -0.61 -16.77
C ASP A 102 16.16 -1.97 -16.80
N ILE A 103 16.04 -2.77 -15.77
CA ILE A 103 16.65 -4.11 -15.63
C ILE A 103 15.67 -5.21 -16.04
N SER A 104 14.41 -5.09 -15.69
CA SER A 104 13.33 -6.05 -15.91
C SER A 104 12.08 -5.35 -16.45
N PRO A 105 11.98 -5.10 -17.77
CA PRO A 105 10.87 -4.36 -18.37
C PRO A 105 9.47 -4.92 -18.08
N GLU A 106 9.38 -6.26 -18.00
CA GLU A 106 8.13 -7.00 -17.75
C GLU A 106 8.00 -7.45 -16.28
N ALA A 107 8.61 -6.72 -15.34
CA ALA A 107 8.55 -7.07 -13.92
C ALA A 107 7.10 -7.20 -13.41
N ASN A 108 6.84 -8.27 -12.65
CA ASN A 108 5.58 -8.48 -11.93
C ASN A 108 5.56 -7.59 -10.68
N ILE A 109 4.86 -6.47 -10.73
CA ILE A 109 4.90 -5.44 -9.69
C ILE A 109 3.56 -5.36 -8.95
N ILE A 110 3.64 -5.39 -7.63
CA ILE A 110 2.55 -5.04 -6.70
C ILE A 110 3.00 -3.84 -5.87
N VAL A 111 2.17 -2.80 -5.79
CA VAL A 111 2.31 -1.74 -4.80
C VAL A 111 1.08 -1.77 -3.90
N ALA A 112 1.27 -1.90 -2.58
CA ALA A 112 0.17 -1.99 -1.64
C ALA A 112 0.45 -1.21 -0.35
N GLY A 113 -0.61 -0.75 0.31
CA GLY A 113 -0.53 -0.11 1.62
C GLY A 113 -1.49 1.06 1.79
N ASP A 114 -1.25 1.85 2.85
CA ASP A 114 -1.99 3.08 3.14
C ASP A 114 -1.37 4.26 2.38
N PHE A 115 -2.06 4.69 1.34
CA PHE A 115 -1.64 5.85 0.53
C PHE A 115 -2.07 7.18 1.15
N ASN A 116 -2.91 7.15 2.20
CA ASN A 116 -3.53 8.35 2.74
C ASN A 116 -4.19 9.25 1.66
N ASP A 117 -4.49 8.66 0.50
CA ASP A 117 -5.09 9.30 -0.67
C ASP A 117 -6.13 8.35 -1.30
N TYR A 118 -7.18 8.94 -1.85
CA TYR A 118 -8.17 8.20 -2.64
C TYR A 118 -7.60 7.83 -4.02
N ALA A 119 -8.24 6.87 -4.69
CA ALA A 119 -7.86 6.44 -6.04
C ALA A 119 -7.80 7.58 -7.06
N THR A 120 -8.58 8.65 -6.85
CA THR A 120 -8.66 9.86 -7.70
C THR A 120 -7.71 10.98 -7.28
N ASP A 121 -7.01 10.84 -6.16
CA ASP A 121 -6.10 11.87 -5.67
C ASP A 121 -4.77 11.87 -6.41
N SER A 122 -4.13 13.03 -6.43
CA SER A 122 -2.98 13.33 -7.31
C SER A 122 -1.81 12.35 -7.18
N ALA A 123 -1.50 11.87 -5.96
CA ALA A 123 -0.36 10.96 -5.77
C ALA A 123 -0.65 9.58 -6.35
N VAL A 124 -1.86 9.02 -6.11
CA VAL A 124 -2.27 7.72 -6.67
C VAL A 124 -2.37 7.80 -8.19
N VAL A 125 -3.02 8.84 -8.73
CA VAL A 125 -3.14 9.06 -10.19
C VAL A 125 -1.75 9.19 -10.83
N LYS A 126 -0.82 9.92 -10.20
CA LYS A 126 0.57 10.03 -10.67
C LYS A 126 1.23 8.65 -10.74
N ILE A 127 1.15 7.85 -9.68
CA ILE A 127 1.77 6.52 -9.64
C ILE A 127 1.18 5.62 -10.73
N CYS A 128 -0.15 5.58 -10.85
CA CYS A 128 -0.81 4.77 -11.87
C CYS A 128 -0.35 5.13 -13.28
N ARG A 129 -0.27 6.43 -13.58
CA ARG A 129 0.13 6.93 -14.90
C ARG A 129 1.63 6.73 -15.16
N ASP A 130 2.50 7.25 -14.28
CA ASP A 130 3.93 7.34 -14.54
C ASP A 130 4.59 5.96 -14.37
N ALA A 131 4.23 5.20 -13.34
CA ALA A 131 4.69 3.83 -13.16
C ALA A 131 3.87 2.79 -13.94
N ARG A 132 2.91 3.19 -14.79
CA ARG A 132 2.09 2.29 -15.62
C ARG A 132 1.49 1.13 -14.81
N LEU A 133 0.84 1.47 -13.70
CA LEU A 133 0.16 0.52 -12.81
C LEU A 133 -1.36 0.71 -12.88
N MET A 134 -2.10 -0.35 -12.64
CA MET A 134 -3.56 -0.33 -12.54
C MET A 134 -4.00 -0.47 -11.09
N ASN A 135 -4.87 0.42 -10.64
CA ASN A 135 -5.47 0.34 -9.31
C ASN A 135 -6.65 -0.64 -9.32
N ILE A 136 -6.44 -1.83 -8.76
CA ILE A 136 -7.46 -2.88 -8.71
C ILE A 136 -8.39 -2.73 -7.50
N SER A 137 -8.03 -1.93 -6.50
CA SER A 137 -8.81 -1.71 -5.28
C SER A 137 -9.71 -0.48 -5.32
N ALA A 138 -9.66 0.33 -6.40
CA ALA A 138 -10.39 1.60 -6.50
C ALA A 138 -11.90 1.48 -6.24
N HIS A 139 -12.50 0.33 -6.53
CA HIS A 139 -13.93 0.05 -6.37
C HIS A 139 -14.18 -1.16 -5.46
N ALA A 140 -13.18 -1.56 -4.65
CA ALA A 140 -13.35 -2.67 -3.72
C ALA A 140 -14.34 -2.31 -2.60
N TYR A 141 -15.19 -3.27 -2.25
CA TYR A 141 -16.15 -3.16 -1.16
C TYR A 141 -16.24 -4.49 -0.40
N GLY A 142 -16.79 -4.43 0.80
CA GLY A 142 -17.04 -5.60 1.63
C GLY A 142 -18.42 -6.22 1.39
N GLN A 143 -18.67 -7.36 2.01
CA GLN A 143 -19.94 -8.09 1.91
C GLN A 143 -20.80 -7.95 3.18
N ASN A 144 -20.21 -7.50 4.31
CA ASN A 144 -20.86 -7.40 5.60
C ASN A 144 -21.06 -5.93 6.06
N GLY A 145 -21.06 -4.99 5.10
CA GLY A 145 -21.41 -3.59 5.33
C GLY A 145 -20.25 -2.60 5.26
N ALA A 146 -18.99 -3.04 5.14
CA ALA A 146 -17.89 -2.15 4.82
C ALA A 146 -17.99 -1.68 3.36
N LYS A 147 -18.03 -0.37 3.16
CA LYS A 147 -18.09 0.24 1.82
C LYS A 147 -16.70 0.67 1.33
N ALA A 148 -15.71 0.76 2.22
CA ALA A 148 -14.35 1.16 1.94
C ALA A 148 -13.41 0.69 3.08
N THR A 149 -12.11 1.00 3.01
CA THR A 149 -11.12 0.54 3.99
C THR A 149 -11.07 1.37 5.27
N TYR A 150 -11.65 2.57 5.24
CA TYR A 150 -11.62 3.54 6.33
C TYR A 150 -12.97 4.20 6.52
N ARG A 151 -13.35 4.50 7.78
CA ARG A 151 -14.55 5.26 8.10
C ARG A 151 -14.25 6.38 9.09
N TYR A 152 -14.63 7.60 8.70
CA TYR A 152 -14.44 8.78 9.53
C TYR A 152 -15.69 9.66 9.55
N LYS A 153 -16.20 9.97 10.74
CA LYS A 153 -17.44 10.77 10.95
C LYS A 153 -18.63 10.24 10.14
N GLY A 154 -18.78 8.92 10.05
CA GLY A 154 -19.87 8.28 9.32
C GLY A 154 -19.62 8.07 7.82
N GLU A 155 -18.62 8.73 7.24
CA GLU A 155 -18.28 8.63 5.84
C GLU A 155 -17.22 7.55 5.58
N TRP A 156 -17.43 6.74 4.55
CA TRP A 156 -16.51 5.73 4.09
C TRP A 156 -15.53 6.27 3.06
N GLY A 157 -14.26 5.84 3.14
CA GLY A 157 -13.23 6.18 2.18
C GLY A 157 -12.17 5.09 2.06
N SER A 158 -11.65 4.86 0.86
CA SER A 158 -10.54 3.92 0.62
C SER A 158 -9.22 4.69 0.52
N LEU A 159 -8.45 4.67 1.59
CA LEU A 159 -7.11 5.25 1.67
C LEU A 159 -6.03 4.21 1.38
N ASP A 160 -6.37 2.94 1.53
CA ASP A 160 -5.53 1.80 1.20
C ASP A 160 -5.74 1.43 -0.26
N GLN A 161 -4.64 1.22 -0.99
CA GLN A 161 -4.69 0.92 -2.42
C GLN A 161 -3.84 -0.32 -2.72
N ILE A 162 -4.23 -1.03 -3.78
CA ILE A 162 -3.45 -2.11 -4.41
C ILE A 162 -3.31 -1.78 -5.88
N LEU A 163 -2.06 -1.56 -6.31
CA LEU A 163 -1.72 -1.22 -7.69
C LEU A 163 -0.89 -2.37 -8.28
N LEU A 164 -1.21 -2.79 -9.50
CA LEU A 164 -0.55 -3.91 -10.18
C LEU A 164 0.01 -3.48 -11.54
N SER A 165 1.11 -4.13 -11.95
CA SER A 165 1.56 -4.10 -13.33
C SER A 165 0.54 -4.81 -14.26
N SER A 166 0.50 -4.43 -15.52
CA SER A 166 -0.50 -4.90 -16.49
C SER A 166 -0.54 -6.42 -16.65
N ASN A 167 0.63 -7.06 -16.61
CA ASN A 167 0.75 -8.52 -16.71
C ASN A 167 0.12 -9.27 -15.52
N LEU A 168 0.04 -8.66 -14.34
CA LEU A 168 -0.64 -9.24 -13.19
C LEU A 168 -2.15 -9.01 -13.21
N THR A 169 -2.63 -7.92 -13.83
CA THR A 169 -4.07 -7.59 -13.79
C THR A 169 -4.95 -8.64 -14.47
N ALA A 170 -4.45 -9.31 -15.50
CA ALA A 170 -5.16 -10.41 -16.17
C ALA A 170 -5.35 -11.65 -15.28
N LEU A 171 -4.59 -11.76 -14.19
CA LEU A 171 -4.64 -12.87 -13.24
C LEU A 171 -5.55 -12.57 -12.03
N VAL A 172 -6.10 -11.35 -11.94
CA VAL A 172 -6.95 -10.95 -10.82
C VAL A 172 -8.37 -11.44 -11.03
N GLU A 173 -8.81 -12.35 -10.20
CA GLU A 173 -10.18 -12.84 -10.19
C GLU A 173 -11.14 -11.88 -9.45
N SER A 174 -10.70 -11.31 -8.33
CA SER A 174 -11.49 -10.34 -7.57
C SER A 174 -10.60 -9.52 -6.61
N CYS A 175 -11.07 -8.30 -6.29
CA CYS A 175 -10.52 -7.48 -5.21
C CYS A 175 -11.66 -7.06 -4.29
N ARG A 176 -11.56 -7.37 -2.99
CA ARG A 176 -12.61 -7.09 -2.00
C ARG A 176 -11.99 -6.59 -0.71
N ILE A 177 -12.79 -5.84 0.04
CA ILE A 177 -12.47 -5.48 1.43
C ILE A 177 -12.82 -6.69 2.31
N ASN A 178 -11.87 -7.14 3.10
CA ASN A 178 -12.14 -8.15 4.12
C ASN A 178 -12.87 -7.48 5.28
N ASP A 179 -14.16 -7.67 5.32
CA ASP A 179 -15.07 -7.17 6.34
C ASP A 179 -15.76 -8.31 7.11
N ALA A 180 -14.98 -9.36 7.42
CA ALA A 180 -15.49 -10.44 8.27
C ALA A 180 -16.11 -9.86 9.56
N PRO A 181 -17.22 -10.42 10.09
CA PRO A 181 -17.96 -9.82 11.21
C PRO A 181 -17.11 -9.49 12.43
N PHE A 182 -16.08 -10.30 12.73
CA PHE A 182 -15.17 -10.03 13.85
C PHE A 182 -14.26 -8.82 13.64
N LEU A 183 -14.10 -8.32 12.40
CA LEU A 183 -13.35 -7.11 12.07
C LEU A 183 -14.21 -5.85 12.12
N LEU A 184 -15.50 -5.98 12.35
CA LEU A 184 -16.46 -4.89 12.40
C LEU A 184 -17.02 -4.70 13.81
N GLU A 185 -17.43 -3.47 14.09
CA GLU A 185 -18.23 -3.12 15.28
C GLU A 185 -19.34 -2.14 14.89
N GLU A 186 -20.37 -2.02 15.74
CA GLU A 186 -21.46 -1.09 15.53
C GLU A 186 -21.01 0.37 15.69
N ASP A 187 -21.32 1.22 14.71
CA ASP A 187 -21.14 2.67 14.83
C ASP A 187 -22.34 3.29 15.56
N LYS A 188 -22.26 3.37 16.88
CA LYS A 188 -23.32 3.93 17.73
C LYS A 188 -23.58 5.42 17.46
N LYS A 189 -22.64 6.14 16.85
CA LYS A 189 -22.76 7.59 16.64
C LYS A 189 -23.38 7.94 15.29
N TYR A 190 -22.99 7.21 14.23
CA TYR A 190 -23.41 7.52 12.86
C TYR A 190 -24.23 6.39 12.23
N GLY A 191 -24.51 5.31 12.99
CA GLY A 191 -25.24 4.14 12.51
C GLY A 191 -24.46 3.24 11.58
N GLY A 192 -24.91 1.98 11.44
CA GLY A 192 -24.24 0.96 10.64
C GLY A 192 -23.01 0.38 11.32
N VAL A 193 -21.99 0.00 10.53
CA VAL A 193 -20.77 -0.63 11.01
C VAL A 193 -19.53 0.22 10.73
N LEU A 194 -18.48 0.01 11.54
CA LEU A 194 -17.14 0.58 11.30
C LEU A 194 -16.07 -0.49 11.54
N PRO A 195 -14.86 -0.33 10.98
CA PRO A 195 -13.75 -1.23 11.27
C PRO A 195 -13.44 -1.22 12.78
N ARG A 196 -13.31 -2.41 13.38
CA ARG A 196 -12.92 -2.57 14.77
C ARG A 196 -11.50 -2.04 14.97
N ARG A 197 -11.28 -1.30 16.04
CA ARG A 197 -9.98 -0.74 16.43
C ARG A 197 -9.23 -1.64 17.39
#